data_c5734fc965bc4d98b188d851f7e44d17
#
_entry.id   c5734fc965bc4d98b188d851f7e44d17
#
_cell.length_a   1.000
_cell.length_b   1.000
_cell.length_c   1.000
_cell.angle_alpha   90.00
_cell.angle_beta   90.00
_cell.angle_gamma   90.00
#
_symmetry.space_group_name_H-M   'P 1'
#
loop_
_entity.id
_entity.type
_entity.pdbx_description
1 polymer ?
#
loop_
_entity_poly.entity_id
_entity_poly.type
_entity_poly.pdbx_seq_one_letter_code
_entity_poly.pdbx_strand_id
1 'polypeptide(L)'
;PPTADAVEKFLSSAGLRPNDVLGVEPTKGAVIIAEKAAINAVASGCLPEYMSVIVAAIGAITTDNFNLHAITNSTMGAGILLIINGPLAKTLKVNSGTSVFGPGHRANATIGRAIRLIVINVLGTRAGGLDKATQGHPGKYTWCMAESNKESMWAPLHVTRGFDSNESTITTFAGLAGLQVGEHEANAPEPLLTVFAKKLLGIGEAMHEVLIIISPEHAAHLFRAGWSKTDVSSFLFEQTAILAKKTDDHQFSGTLLTPEAAVPILAGGSGGGWSSIIPAWGLGTGGTTSVTRKIKIDK
;
A
#
# COMPACT_ATOMS: atom_id res chain seq x y z
N PRO A 1 17.44 -19.04 10.68
CA PRO A 1 16.75 -18.87 11.96
C PRO A 1 17.21 -17.58 12.66
N PRO A 2 16.36 -16.94 13.48
CA PRO A 2 16.70 -15.74 14.21
C PRO A 2 17.60 -16.06 15.41
N THR A 3 18.90 -16.26 15.13
CA THR A 3 19.93 -16.38 16.16
C THR A 3 20.18 -15.03 16.82
N ALA A 4 20.77 -15.02 18.03
CA ALA A 4 21.14 -13.79 18.75
C ALA A 4 21.98 -12.85 17.86
N ASP A 5 23.04 -13.39 17.22
CA ASP A 5 23.92 -12.61 16.33
C ASP A 5 23.19 -12.03 15.11
N ALA A 6 22.21 -12.78 14.54
CA ALA A 6 21.41 -12.27 13.44
C ALA A 6 20.51 -11.12 13.88
N VAL A 7 19.86 -11.24 15.03
CA VAL A 7 18.99 -10.20 15.61
C VAL A 7 19.80 -8.94 15.94
N GLU A 8 20.99 -9.10 16.55
CA GLU A 8 21.88 -7.99 16.87
C GLU A 8 22.29 -7.19 15.62
N LYS A 9 22.60 -7.86 14.51
CA LYS A 9 22.91 -7.19 13.23
C LYS A 9 21.76 -6.31 12.74
N PHE A 10 20.51 -6.76 12.91
CA PHE A 10 19.34 -5.98 12.53
C PHE A 10 19.13 -4.78 13.45
N LEU A 11 19.29 -4.95 14.75
CA LEU A 11 19.21 -3.86 15.72
C LEU A 11 20.27 -2.80 15.45
N SER A 12 21.53 -3.23 15.32
CA SER A 12 22.66 -2.35 15.04
C SER A 12 22.51 -1.58 13.73
N SER A 13 21.93 -2.20 12.67
CA SER A 13 21.74 -1.54 11.38
C SER A 13 20.75 -0.37 11.41
N ALA A 14 19.92 -0.28 12.44
CA ALA A 14 18.95 0.80 12.65
C ALA A 14 19.20 1.58 13.95
N GLY A 15 20.39 1.43 14.57
CA GLY A 15 20.76 2.14 15.81
C GLY A 15 19.84 1.83 17.00
N LEU A 16 19.24 0.64 17.08
CA LEU A 16 18.22 0.28 18.05
C LEU A 16 18.76 -0.58 19.20
N ARG A 17 18.22 -0.35 20.39
CA ARG A 17 18.37 -1.26 21.53
C ARG A 17 17.22 -2.27 21.56
N PRO A 18 17.41 -3.49 22.08
CA PRO A 18 16.38 -4.54 22.10
C PRO A 18 15.01 -4.10 22.62
N ASN A 19 14.99 -3.30 23.68
CA ASN A 19 13.77 -2.87 24.37
C ASN A 19 13.19 -1.53 23.85
N ASP A 20 13.76 -0.94 22.81
CA ASP A 20 13.20 0.29 22.23
C ASP A 20 11.80 0.02 21.69
N VAL A 21 10.83 0.87 22.09
CA VAL A 21 9.44 0.76 21.67
C VAL A 21 9.29 1.37 20.28
N LEU A 22 8.90 0.57 19.30
CA LEU A 22 8.70 0.98 17.92
C LEU A 22 7.26 1.43 17.64
N GLY A 23 6.31 0.92 18.38
CA GLY A 23 4.90 1.27 18.29
C GLY A 23 4.06 0.56 19.34
N VAL A 24 2.87 1.11 19.58
CA VAL A 24 1.87 0.52 20.48
C VAL A 24 0.56 0.41 19.68
N GLU A 25 -0.02 -0.76 19.64
CA GLU A 25 -1.32 -0.96 19.00
C GLU A 25 -2.39 -0.23 19.82
N PRO A 26 -3.12 0.75 19.23
CA PRO A 26 -3.92 1.71 20.01
C PRO A 26 -5.07 1.09 20.81
N THR A 27 -5.68 0.01 20.31
CA THR A 27 -6.89 -0.58 20.90
C THR A 27 -6.61 -1.48 22.10
N LYS A 28 -5.57 -2.32 22.01
CA LYS A 28 -5.23 -3.29 23.08
C LYS A 28 -3.99 -2.93 23.87
N GLY A 29 -3.28 -1.87 23.47
CA GLY A 29 -2.04 -1.48 24.10
C GLY A 29 -0.89 -2.47 23.88
N ALA A 30 -0.96 -3.33 22.87
CA ALA A 30 0.10 -4.29 22.58
C ALA A 30 1.35 -3.56 22.08
N VAL A 31 2.49 -3.79 22.77
CA VAL A 31 3.76 -3.10 22.52
C VAL A 31 4.61 -3.89 21.54
N ILE A 32 5.11 -3.22 20.52
CA ILE A 32 6.07 -3.78 19.55
C ILE A 32 7.45 -3.23 19.91
N ILE A 33 8.32 -4.05 20.48
CA ILE A 33 9.71 -3.70 20.78
C ILE A 33 10.64 -4.08 19.63
N ALA A 34 11.79 -3.42 19.55
CA ALA A 34 12.77 -3.58 18.49
C ALA A 34 13.27 -5.02 18.35
N GLU A 35 13.57 -5.72 19.44
CA GLU A 35 13.98 -7.11 19.41
C GLU A 35 12.94 -8.01 18.73
N LYS A 36 11.65 -7.86 19.07
CA LYS A 36 10.59 -8.66 18.47
C LYS A 36 10.41 -8.35 16.98
N ALA A 37 10.56 -7.09 16.59
CA ALA A 37 10.54 -6.70 15.18
C ALA A 37 11.75 -7.32 14.43
N ALA A 38 12.96 -7.25 14.97
CA ALA A 38 14.16 -7.84 14.37
C ALA A 38 14.07 -9.37 14.23
N ILE A 39 13.56 -10.08 15.24
CA ILE A 39 13.32 -11.54 15.19
C ILE A 39 12.41 -11.88 14.00
N ASN A 40 11.32 -11.15 13.81
CA ASN A 40 10.38 -11.41 12.72
C ASN A 40 10.96 -10.98 11.34
N ALA A 41 11.79 -9.95 11.29
CA ALA A 41 12.51 -9.54 10.09
C ALA A 41 13.51 -10.61 9.64
N VAL A 42 14.31 -11.17 10.56
CA VAL A 42 15.21 -12.30 10.29
C VAL A 42 14.41 -13.51 9.80
N ALA A 43 13.33 -13.87 10.52
CA ALA A 43 12.48 -15.01 10.18
C ALA A 43 11.80 -14.89 8.80
N SER A 44 11.53 -13.66 8.35
CA SER A 44 10.98 -13.39 7.02
C SER A 44 12.02 -13.44 5.89
N GLY A 45 13.32 -13.47 6.22
CA GLY A 45 14.41 -13.46 5.25
C GLY A 45 14.84 -12.05 4.80
N CYS A 46 14.54 -11.02 5.57
CA CYS A 46 15.03 -9.65 5.35
C CYS A 46 16.55 -9.58 5.35
N LEU A 47 17.07 -8.47 4.84
CA LEU A 47 18.44 -8.02 5.08
C LEU A 47 18.44 -7.00 6.22
N PRO A 48 19.56 -6.84 6.98
CA PRO A 48 19.64 -5.88 8.08
C PRO A 48 19.28 -4.45 7.67
N GLU A 49 19.72 -4.00 6.49
CA GLU A 49 19.42 -2.67 5.94
C GLU A 49 17.93 -2.40 5.70
N TYR A 50 17.06 -3.41 5.74
CA TYR A 50 15.60 -3.21 5.64
C TYR A 50 14.97 -2.81 6.98
N MET A 51 15.73 -2.87 8.08
CA MET A 51 15.17 -2.64 9.43
C MET A 51 14.61 -1.22 9.59
N SER A 52 15.26 -0.19 9.02
CA SER A 52 14.77 1.18 9.03
C SER A 52 13.37 1.33 8.38
N VAL A 53 13.13 0.57 7.30
CA VAL A 53 11.82 0.53 6.63
C VAL A 53 10.78 -0.14 7.52
N ILE A 54 11.14 -1.26 8.16
CA ILE A 54 10.25 -2.00 9.08
C ILE A 54 9.86 -1.12 10.27
N VAL A 55 10.83 -0.39 10.86
CA VAL A 55 10.58 0.56 11.96
C VAL A 55 9.58 1.64 11.55
N ALA A 56 9.80 2.27 10.40
CA ALA A 56 8.89 3.29 9.88
C ALA A 56 7.49 2.73 9.58
N ALA A 57 7.41 1.49 9.05
CA ALA A 57 6.14 0.80 8.81
C ALA A 57 5.38 0.51 10.11
N ILE A 58 6.07 0.01 11.14
CA ILE A 58 5.47 -0.22 12.48
C ILE A 58 4.91 1.10 13.00
N GLY A 59 5.71 2.17 12.97
CA GLY A 59 5.24 3.47 13.39
C GLY A 59 4.04 4.00 12.61
N ALA A 60 3.90 3.67 11.31
CA ALA A 60 2.76 4.08 10.49
C ALA A 60 1.50 3.28 10.82
N ILE A 61 1.60 1.94 10.91
CA ILE A 61 0.44 1.08 11.17
C ILE A 61 -0.09 1.18 12.60
N THR A 62 0.68 1.70 13.54
CA THR A 62 0.26 1.90 14.94
C THR A 62 -0.30 3.30 15.21
N THR A 63 -0.58 4.09 14.19
CA THR A 63 -1.35 5.33 14.31
C THR A 63 -2.86 5.04 14.35
N ASP A 64 -3.63 5.87 15.03
CA ASP A 64 -5.09 5.71 15.15
C ASP A 64 -5.78 5.67 13.78
N ASN A 65 -5.36 6.54 12.86
CA ASN A 65 -5.96 6.66 11.52
C ASN A 65 -5.79 5.40 10.65
N PHE A 66 -4.78 4.57 10.93
CA PHE A 66 -4.58 3.31 10.20
C PHE A 66 -5.55 2.22 10.67
N ASN A 67 -6.09 2.33 11.89
CA ASN A 67 -7.06 1.40 12.47
C ASN A 67 -6.60 -0.08 12.44
N LEU A 68 -5.34 -0.32 12.86
CA LEU A 68 -4.68 -1.63 12.78
C LEU A 68 -5.52 -2.77 13.38
N HIS A 69 -6.16 -2.49 14.52
CA HIS A 69 -6.99 -3.50 15.20
C HIS A 69 -8.13 -3.98 14.30
N ALA A 70 -8.91 -3.06 13.77
CA ALA A 70 -10.08 -3.39 12.96
C ALA A 70 -9.69 -4.13 11.68
N ILE A 71 -8.69 -3.66 10.92
CA ILE A 71 -8.28 -4.30 9.67
C ILE A 71 -7.72 -5.70 9.85
N THR A 72 -7.06 -5.97 10.99
CA THR A 72 -6.43 -7.27 11.25
C THR A 72 -7.40 -8.30 11.83
N ASN A 73 -8.54 -7.87 12.36
CA ASN A 73 -9.57 -8.73 12.97
C ASN A 73 -10.86 -8.84 12.14
N SER A 74 -10.95 -8.07 11.06
CA SER A 74 -12.13 -7.98 10.21
C SER A 74 -12.38 -9.26 9.41
N THR A 75 -13.65 -9.49 9.08
CA THR A 75 -14.09 -10.53 8.13
C THR A 75 -13.76 -10.16 6.66
N MET A 76 -13.54 -8.89 6.32
CA MET A 76 -13.18 -8.43 4.97
C MET A 76 -11.79 -8.89 4.52
N GLY A 77 -10.87 -9.12 5.44
CA GLY A 77 -9.59 -9.76 5.14
C GLY A 77 -8.54 -8.87 4.47
N ALA A 78 -8.47 -7.59 4.85
CA ALA A 78 -7.45 -6.67 4.33
C ALA A 78 -6.02 -7.13 4.59
N GLY A 79 -5.13 -6.85 3.63
CA GLY A 79 -3.69 -6.94 3.75
C GLY A 79 -3.07 -5.56 4.00
N ILE A 80 -1.85 -5.53 4.55
CA ILE A 80 -1.08 -4.30 4.72
C ILE A 80 -0.13 -4.16 3.54
N LEU A 81 -0.46 -3.25 2.61
CA LEU A 81 0.42 -2.87 1.51
C LEU A 81 1.39 -1.78 1.98
N LEU A 82 2.65 -1.97 1.66
CA LEU A 82 3.74 -1.03 1.93
C LEU A 82 4.22 -0.42 0.61
N ILE A 83 4.16 0.90 0.49
CA ILE A 83 4.63 1.64 -0.68
C ILE A 83 5.84 2.46 -0.25
N ILE A 84 7.00 2.18 -0.84
CA ILE A 84 8.25 2.86 -0.52
C ILE A 84 8.55 3.89 -1.60
N ASN A 85 8.78 5.13 -1.16
CA ASN A 85 9.16 6.25 -2.01
C ASN A 85 10.53 6.81 -1.63
N GLY A 86 11.14 7.56 -2.55
CA GLY A 86 12.40 8.27 -2.33
C GLY A 86 13.64 7.42 -2.61
N PRO A 87 14.84 7.98 -2.35
CA PRO A 87 16.12 7.37 -2.74
C PRO A 87 16.36 5.95 -2.18
N LEU A 88 15.86 5.69 -0.97
CA LEU A 88 16.05 4.39 -0.29
C LEU A 88 15.39 3.24 -1.06
N ALA A 89 14.28 3.47 -1.76
CA ALA A 89 13.63 2.45 -2.59
C ALA A 89 14.62 1.87 -3.62
N LYS A 90 15.41 2.73 -4.26
CA LYS A 90 16.45 2.32 -5.22
C LYS A 90 17.62 1.63 -4.53
N THR A 91 18.11 2.18 -3.41
CA THR A 91 19.24 1.62 -2.64
C THR A 91 18.94 0.19 -2.17
N LEU A 92 17.73 -0.03 -1.65
CA LEU A 92 17.28 -1.34 -1.16
C LEU A 92 16.76 -2.25 -2.28
N LYS A 93 16.79 -1.80 -3.54
CA LYS A 93 16.31 -2.54 -4.72
C LYS A 93 14.85 -3.01 -4.58
N VAL A 94 13.99 -2.12 -4.01
CA VAL A 94 12.56 -2.37 -3.98
C VAL A 94 11.99 -2.22 -5.38
N ASN A 95 11.33 -3.25 -5.86
CA ASN A 95 10.79 -3.27 -7.23
C ASN A 95 9.55 -2.38 -7.37
N SER A 96 9.55 -1.55 -8.40
CA SER A 96 8.39 -0.76 -8.88
C SER A 96 8.00 -1.10 -10.32
N GLY A 97 8.75 -1.98 -10.97
CA GLY A 97 8.62 -2.31 -12.39
C GLY A 97 7.90 -3.63 -12.64
N THR A 98 8.33 -4.33 -13.67
CA THR A 98 7.73 -5.62 -14.09
C THR A 98 7.51 -6.56 -12.91
N SER A 99 6.35 -7.20 -12.89
CA SER A 99 5.95 -8.14 -11.83
C SER A 99 5.99 -7.51 -10.42
N VAL A 100 5.53 -6.26 -10.29
CA VAL A 100 5.62 -5.46 -9.05
C VAL A 100 5.04 -6.18 -7.82
N PHE A 101 4.02 -7.01 -7.99
CA PHE A 101 3.43 -7.86 -6.96
C PHE A 101 3.84 -9.34 -7.06
N GLY A 102 4.72 -9.66 -7.98
CA GLY A 102 5.16 -11.02 -8.23
C GLY A 102 6.48 -11.38 -7.55
N PRO A 103 6.98 -12.59 -7.79
CA PRO A 103 8.24 -13.07 -7.23
C PRO A 103 9.46 -12.43 -7.92
N GLY A 104 10.65 -12.68 -7.35
CA GLY A 104 11.93 -12.29 -7.91
C GLY A 104 12.64 -11.14 -7.20
N HIS A 105 11.98 -10.44 -6.29
CA HIS A 105 12.53 -9.28 -5.57
C HIS A 105 12.50 -9.50 -4.06
N ARG A 106 13.69 -9.68 -3.47
CA ARG A 106 13.82 -10.00 -2.04
C ARG A 106 13.19 -8.92 -1.15
N ALA A 107 13.46 -7.64 -1.41
CA ALA A 107 12.93 -6.55 -0.60
C ALA A 107 11.39 -6.57 -0.58
N ASN A 108 10.73 -6.66 -1.75
CA ASN A 108 9.27 -6.74 -1.84
C ASN A 108 8.71 -7.96 -1.08
N ALA A 109 9.34 -9.12 -1.27
CA ALA A 109 8.87 -10.35 -0.65
C ALA A 109 9.03 -10.34 0.88
N THR A 110 10.18 -9.86 1.39
CA THR A 110 10.53 -10.06 2.80
C THR A 110 10.10 -8.92 3.72
N ILE A 111 10.10 -7.66 3.25
CA ILE A 111 9.65 -6.51 4.05
C ILE A 111 8.16 -6.64 4.39
N GLY A 112 7.31 -6.88 3.40
CA GLY A 112 5.87 -7.11 3.64
C GLY A 112 5.64 -8.32 4.54
N ARG A 113 6.42 -9.40 4.34
CA ARG A 113 6.34 -10.60 5.19
C ARG A 113 6.72 -10.32 6.64
N ALA A 114 7.73 -9.49 6.89
CA ALA A 114 8.14 -9.10 8.25
C ALA A 114 6.99 -8.42 9.01
N ILE A 115 6.31 -7.47 8.39
CA ILE A 115 5.14 -6.80 8.98
C ILE A 115 4.02 -7.81 9.26
N ARG A 116 3.73 -8.74 8.34
CA ARG A 116 2.72 -9.78 8.60
C ARG A 116 3.12 -10.70 9.75
N LEU A 117 4.39 -11.10 9.86
CA LEU A 117 4.86 -11.91 10.97
C LEU A 117 4.78 -11.17 12.31
N ILE A 118 5.05 -9.87 12.35
CA ILE A 118 4.86 -9.03 13.54
C ILE A 118 3.38 -9.03 13.96
N VAL A 119 2.46 -8.83 13.03
CA VAL A 119 1.01 -8.89 13.30
C VAL A 119 0.60 -10.25 13.89
N ILE A 120 1.15 -11.34 13.37
CA ILE A 120 0.84 -12.70 13.85
C ILE A 120 1.48 -12.98 15.21
N ASN A 121 2.77 -12.71 15.35
CA ASN A 121 3.58 -13.23 16.46
C ASN A 121 3.64 -12.26 17.65
N VAL A 122 3.56 -10.94 17.40
CA VAL A 122 3.64 -9.91 18.45
C VAL A 122 2.23 -9.47 18.86
N LEU A 123 1.34 -9.21 17.90
CA LEU A 123 -0.03 -8.78 18.18
C LEU A 123 -1.01 -9.96 18.35
N GLY A 124 -0.57 -11.18 18.09
CA GLY A 124 -1.38 -12.38 18.29
C GLY A 124 -2.52 -12.59 17.28
N THR A 125 -2.52 -11.86 16.17
CA THR A 125 -3.61 -11.91 15.17
C THR A 125 -3.42 -13.12 14.23
N ARG A 126 -3.84 -14.27 14.69
CA ARG A 126 -3.77 -15.55 13.94
C ARG A 126 -5.09 -15.87 13.27
N ALA A 127 -5.03 -16.49 12.08
CA ALA A 127 -6.20 -16.95 11.36
C ALA A 127 -7.04 -17.94 12.21
N GLY A 128 -8.35 -17.74 12.22
CA GLY A 128 -9.29 -18.51 13.06
C GLY A 128 -9.33 -18.06 14.53
N GLY A 129 -8.29 -17.35 15.00
CA GLY A 129 -8.25 -16.68 16.30
C GLY A 129 -8.83 -15.26 16.22
N LEU A 130 -7.96 -14.24 16.34
CA LEU A 130 -8.36 -12.84 16.17
C LEU A 130 -8.61 -12.49 14.70
N ASP A 131 -7.83 -12.99 13.76
CA ASP A 131 -8.05 -12.78 12.33
C ASP A 131 -9.30 -13.58 11.88
N LYS A 132 -10.37 -12.85 11.60
CA LYS A 132 -11.67 -13.39 11.20
C LYS A 132 -11.93 -13.29 9.70
N ALA A 133 -10.91 -12.96 8.90
CA ALA A 133 -11.05 -12.86 7.45
C ALA A 133 -11.74 -14.12 6.88
N THR A 134 -12.86 -13.92 6.18
CA THR A 134 -13.64 -15.03 5.59
C THR A 134 -12.82 -15.76 4.52
N GLN A 135 -12.14 -15.03 3.66
CA GLN A 135 -11.24 -15.56 2.63
C GLN A 135 -9.84 -15.00 2.73
N GLY A 136 -9.70 -13.67 2.87
CA GLY A 136 -8.44 -12.98 2.73
C GLY A 136 -7.96 -12.94 1.27
N HIS A 137 -6.68 -12.63 1.06
CA HIS A 137 -6.05 -12.63 -0.27
C HIS A 137 -4.51 -12.77 -0.14
N PRO A 138 -3.77 -13.05 -1.23
CA PRO A 138 -2.32 -13.27 -1.17
C PRO A 138 -1.51 -12.11 -0.56
N GLY A 139 -1.96 -10.86 -0.68
CA GLY A 139 -1.34 -9.70 -0.02
C GLY A 139 -1.29 -9.79 1.51
N LYS A 140 -2.06 -10.69 2.13
CA LYS A 140 -1.93 -10.97 3.57
C LYS A 140 -0.68 -11.79 3.92
N TYR A 141 -0.03 -12.44 2.96
CA TYR A 141 1.25 -13.12 3.20
C TYR A 141 2.42 -12.13 3.19
N THR A 142 2.43 -11.26 2.18
CA THR A 142 3.42 -10.21 1.95
C THR A 142 2.87 -9.23 0.94
N TRP A 143 3.09 -7.92 1.15
CA TRP A 143 2.68 -6.91 0.18
C TRP A 143 3.55 -5.67 0.33
N CYS A 144 4.50 -5.49 -0.58
CA CYS A 144 5.42 -4.36 -0.55
C CYS A 144 5.87 -4.03 -1.98
N MET A 145 5.93 -2.74 -2.29
CA MET A 145 6.37 -2.23 -3.58
C MET A 145 7.03 -0.86 -3.44
N ALA A 146 7.68 -0.40 -4.50
CA ALA A 146 8.00 1.01 -4.66
C ALA A 146 7.12 1.65 -5.73
N GLU A 147 6.89 2.97 -5.65
CA GLU A 147 6.33 3.75 -6.75
C GLU A 147 7.42 4.00 -7.80
N SER A 148 7.07 3.91 -9.07
CA SER A 148 8.02 4.18 -10.17
C SER A 148 8.13 5.68 -10.43
N ASN A 149 9.37 6.17 -10.36
CA ASN A 149 9.67 7.59 -10.67
C ASN A 149 10.44 7.74 -11.99
N LYS A 150 10.87 6.63 -12.59
CA LYS A 150 11.82 6.65 -13.72
C LYS A 150 11.22 7.29 -14.99
N GLU A 151 9.93 7.08 -15.22
CA GLU A 151 9.22 7.54 -16.42
C GLU A 151 7.98 8.37 -16.05
N SER A 152 7.88 8.79 -14.77
CA SER A 152 6.74 9.52 -14.28
C SER A 152 6.90 11.02 -14.53
N MET A 153 5.87 11.63 -15.11
CA MET A 153 5.70 13.09 -15.14
C MET A 153 5.00 13.61 -13.87
N TRP A 154 4.51 12.71 -13.03
CA TRP A 154 3.84 13.07 -11.79
C TRP A 154 4.81 13.17 -10.62
N ALA A 155 4.53 14.09 -9.71
CA ALA A 155 5.17 14.09 -8.41
C ALA A 155 4.89 12.75 -7.69
N PRO A 156 5.89 12.12 -7.04
CA PRO A 156 5.68 10.90 -6.27
C PRO A 156 4.68 11.08 -5.14
N LEU A 157 4.04 9.99 -4.69
CA LEU A 157 3.03 10.00 -3.64
C LEU A 157 3.50 10.75 -2.37
N HIS A 158 4.73 10.54 -1.93
CA HIS A 158 5.24 11.22 -0.74
C HIS A 158 5.35 12.74 -0.92
N VAL A 159 5.70 13.19 -2.12
CA VAL A 159 5.78 14.63 -2.43
C VAL A 159 4.38 15.26 -2.42
N THR A 160 3.39 14.58 -2.99
CA THR A 160 1.98 15.05 -2.92
C THR A 160 1.43 15.07 -1.51
N ARG A 161 2.08 14.37 -0.57
CA ARG A 161 1.77 14.33 0.87
C ARG A 161 2.64 15.26 1.72
N GLY A 162 3.40 16.17 1.08
CA GLY A 162 4.15 17.23 1.75
C GLY A 162 5.55 16.86 2.23
N PHE A 163 6.08 15.69 1.81
CA PHE A 163 7.49 15.33 2.07
C PHE A 163 8.40 15.88 0.96
N ASP A 164 9.66 16.12 1.30
CA ASP A 164 10.67 16.52 0.32
C ASP A 164 10.98 15.38 -0.66
N SER A 165 11.25 15.70 -1.91
CA SER A 165 11.58 14.72 -2.96
C SER A 165 12.81 13.85 -2.65
N ASN A 166 13.74 14.37 -1.84
CA ASN A 166 14.93 13.66 -1.36
C ASN A 166 14.70 12.85 -0.09
N GLU A 167 13.53 12.96 0.52
CA GLU A 167 13.18 12.14 1.67
C GLU A 167 12.72 10.75 1.23
N SER A 168 13.13 9.75 2.00
CA SER A 168 12.60 8.40 1.84
C SER A 168 11.45 8.17 2.80
N THR A 169 10.35 7.65 2.26
CA THR A 169 9.12 7.43 3.04
C THR A 169 8.55 6.05 2.81
N ILE A 170 7.74 5.63 3.76
CA ILE A 170 6.84 4.49 3.61
C ILE A 170 5.40 4.96 3.75
N THR A 171 4.56 4.52 2.83
CA THR A 171 3.10 4.64 2.94
C THR A 171 2.51 3.28 3.22
N THR A 172 1.72 3.18 4.29
CA THR A 172 0.98 1.96 4.63
C THR A 172 -0.46 2.09 4.19
N PHE A 173 -0.98 1.08 3.50
CA PHE A 173 -2.33 1.04 2.95
C PHE A 173 -3.02 -0.27 3.34
N ALA A 174 -4.21 -0.19 3.93
CA ALA A 174 -4.99 -1.36 4.30
C ALA A 174 -5.83 -1.82 3.10
N GLY A 175 -5.23 -2.63 2.21
CA GLY A 175 -5.83 -2.99 0.94
C GLY A 175 -6.65 -4.28 0.99
N LEU A 176 -7.79 -4.27 0.30
CA LEU A 176 -8.52 -5.48 -0.09
C LEU A 176 -7.86 -6.10 -1.33
N ALA A 177 -8.40 -7.21 -1.81
CA ALA A 177 -7.89 -7.83 -3.04
C ALA A 177 -7.91 -6.86 -4.22
N GLY A 178 -6.78 -6.74 -4.92
CA GLY A 178 -6.68 -5.88 -6.09
C GLY A 178 -7.45 -6.42 -7.30
N LEU A 179 -8.05 -5.52 -8.07
CA LEU A 179 -8.69 -5.80 -9.35
C LEU A 179 -7.75 -5.39 -10.49
N GLN A 180 -7.52 -6.27 -11.45
CA GLN A 180 -6.80 -5.91 -12.67
C GLN A 180 -7.71 -5.15 -13.64
N VAL A 181 -7.14 -4.11 -14.25
CA VAL A 181 -7.76 -3.32 -15.32
C VAL A 181 -6.91 -3.49 -16.57
N GLY A 182 -7.40 -4.25 -17.53
CA GLY A 182 -6.81 -4.37 -18.87
C GLY A 182 -7.54 -3.42 -19.83
N GLU A 183 -6.77 -2.60 -20.57
CA GLU A 183 -7.26 -1.76 -21.65
C GLU A 183 -6.14 -1.60 -22.70
N HIS A 184 -6.44 -1.92 -23.94
CA HIS A 184 -5.42 -1.97 -25.01
C HIS A 184 -5.81 -1.18 -26.27
N GLU A 185 -7.05 -0.65 -26.32
CA GLU A 185 -7.58 0.06 -27.49
C GLU A 185 -7.70 1.56 -27.25
N ALA A 186 -7.82 1.99 -26.00
CA ALA A 186 -7.95 3.39 -25.66
C ALA A 186 -6.67 4.17 -26.00
N ASN A 187 -6.83 5.29 -26.69
CA ASN A 187 -5.73 6.15 -27.10
C ASN A 187 -5.78 7.56 -26.48
N ALA A 188 -6.74 7.78 -25.57
CA ALA A 188 -6.95 9.04 -24.84
C ALA A 188 -7.31 8.76 -23.38
N PRO A 189 -7.15 9.76 -22.47
CA PRO A 189 -7.45 9.61 -21.06
C PRO A 189 -8.89 9.18 -20.75
N GLU A 190 -9.87 9.83 -21.36
CA GLU A 190 -11.27 9.66 -21.01
C GLU A 190 -11.80 8.24 -21.30
N PRO A 191 -11.60 7.64 -22.48
CA PRO A 191 -11.99 6.26 -22.74
C PRO A 191 -11.23 5.28 -21.82
N LEU A 192 -9.93 5.49 -21.60
CA LEU A 192 -9.11 4.69 -20.69
C LEU A 192 -9.70 4.72 -19.28
N LEU A 193 -9.85 5.91 -18.69
CA LEU A 193 -10.31 6.05 -17.31
C LEU A 193 -11.80 5.69 -17.14
N THR A 194 -12.58 5.70 -18.22
CA THR A 194 -13.95 5.17 -18.19
C THR A 194 -13.97 3.67 -17.90
N VAL A 195 -12.96 2.91 -18.36
CA VAL A 195 -12.83 1.48 -18.02
C VAL A 195 -12.52 1.32 -16.53
N PHE A 196 -11.64 2.16 -15.97
CA PHE A 196 -11.37 2.16 -14.52
C PHE A 196 -12.63 2.49 -13.72
N ALA A 197 -13.38 3.53 -14.13
CA ALA A 197 -14.62 3.92 -13.47
C ALA A 197 -15.68 2.79 -13.47
N LYS A 198 -15.82 2.04 -14.56
CA LYS A 198 -16.70 0.86 -14.64
C LYS A 198 -16.25 -0.25 -13.67
N LYS A 199 -14.95 -0.46 -13.53
CA LYS A 199 -14.41 -1.44 -12.56
C LYS A 199 -14.61 -0.98 -11.12
N LEU A 200 -14.45 0.31 -10.84
CA LEU A 200 -14.73 0.90 -9.53
C LEU A 200 -16.18 0.70 -9.11
N LEU A 201 -17.14 0.89 -10.02
CA LEU A 201 -18.56 0.62 -9.74
C LEU A 201 -18.81 -0.83 -9.32
N GLY A 202 -18.11 -1.78 -9.92
CA GLY A 202 -18.22 -3.20 -9.57
C GLY A 202 -17.75 -3.55 -8.16
N ILE A 203 -17.08 -2.65 -7.44
CA ILE A 203 -16.71 -2.82 -6.04
C ILE A 203 -17.92 -2.63 -5.12
N GLY A 204 -18.88 -1.83 -5.54
CA GLY A 204 -20.24 -1.76 -4.98
C GLY A 204 -20.47 -0.66 -3.96
N GLU A 205 -19.51 -0.27 -3.12
CA GLU A 205 -19.79 0.67 -2.03
C GLU A 205 -18.85 1.86 -2.04
N ALA A 206 -19.30 2.99 -1.47
CA ALA A 206 -18.51 4.22 -1.42
C ALA A 206 -17.22 4.02 -0.60
N MET A 207 -16.08 4.19 -1.25
CA MET A 207 -14.75 3.99 -0.68
C MET A 207 -14.16 5.30 -0.16
N HIS A 208 -13.59 5.25 1.04
CA HIS A 208 -12.86 6.36 1.64
C HIS A 208 -11.52 6.60 0.93
N GLU A 209 -10.85 5.53 0.51
CA GLU A 209 -9.61 5.59 -0.23
C GLU A 209 -9.49 4.38 -1.19
N VAL A 210 -9.01 4.62 -2.39
CA VAL A 210 -8.75 3.58 -3.40
C VAL A 210 -7.41 3.86 -4.06
N LEU A 211 -6.50 2.92 -4.01
CA LEU A 211 -5.22 3.04 -4.69
C LEU A 211 -5.38 2.64 -6.16
N ILE A 212 -5.01 3.55 -7.06
CA ILE A 212 -5.05 3.36 -8.51
C ILE A 212 -3.62 3.20 -9.00
N ILE A 213 -3.18 1.96 -9.20
CA ILE A 213 -1.82 1.67 -9.68
C ILE A 213 -1.86 1.61 -11.20
N ILE A 214 -1.32 2.64 -11.83
CA ILE A 214 -1.36 2.82 -13.28
C ILE A 214 -0.06 2.25 -13.86
N SER A 215 -0.19 1.38 -14.87
CA SER A 215 0.95 0.84 -15.62
C SER A 215 1.60 1.93 -16.49
N PRO A 216 2.89 1.78 -16.85
CA PRO A 216 3.58 2.75 -17.71
C PRO A 216 2.89 2.99 -19.05
N GLU A 217 2.30 1.95 -19.67
CA GLU A 217 1.57 2.09 -20.93
C GLU A 217 0.32 2.96 -20.77
N HIS A 218 -0.53 2.69 -19.76
CA HIS A 218 -1.69 3.53 -19.49
C HIS A 218 -1.28 4.95 -19.09
N ALA A 219 -0.24 5.11 -18.29
CA ALA A 219 0.27 6.42 -17.88
C ALA A 219 0.76 7.25 -19.07
N ALA A 220 1.33 6.61 -20.11
CA ALA A 220 1.78 7.31 -21.30
C ALA A 220 0.65 8.03 -22.05
N HIS A 221 -0.58 7.52 -22.01
CA HIS A 221 -1.74 8.22 -22.58
C HIS A 221 -2.10 9.46 -21.76
N LEU A 222 -2.06 9.35 -20.43
CA LEU A 222 -2.34 10.46 -19.50
C LEU A 222 -1.26 11.54 -19.63
N PHE A 223 0.01 11.16 -19.68
CA PHE A 223 1.14 12.07 -19.78
C PHE A 223 1.15 12.84 -21.10
N ARG A 224 0.88 12.18 -22.24
CA ARG A 224 0.78 12.84 -23.55
C ARG A 224 -0.33 13.89 -23.60
N ALA A 225 -1.41 13.66 -22.84
CA ALA A 225 -2.53 14.60 -22.74
C ALA A 225 -2.33 15.66 -21.63
N GLY A 226 -1.22 15.60 -20.88
CA GLY A 226 -0.90 16.56 -19.80
C GLY A 226 -1.73 16.35 -18.51
N TRP A 227 -2.34 15.19 -18.32
CA TRP A 227 -3.16 14.94 -17.14
C TRP A 227 -2.34 14.77 -15.89
N SER A 228 -2.69 15.53 -14.86
CA SER A 228 -2.14 15.40 -13.50
C SER A 228 -2.81 14.25 -12.72
N LYS A 229 -2.27 13.91 -11.55
CA LYS A 229 -2.94 12.99 -10.61
C LYS A 229 -4.32 13.50 -10.20
N THR A 230 -4.46 14.81 -10.03
CA THR A 230 -5.74 15.46 -9.67
C THR A 230 -6.76 15.31 -10.78
N ASP A 231 -6.37 15.47 -12.05
CA ASP A 231 -7.28 15.29 -13.19
C ASP A 231 -7.80 13.85 -13.24
N VAL A 232 -6.92 12.88 -13.04
CA VAL A 232 -7.31 11.44 -12.97
C VAL A 232 -8.29 11.20 -11.83
N SER A 233 -8.01 11.71 -10.63
CA SER A 233 -8.87 11.53 -9.46
C SER A 233 -10.24 12.17 -9.64
N SER A 234 -10.28 13.41 -10.11
CA SER A 234 -11.52 14.15 -10.38
C SER A 234 -12.37 13.46 -11.45
N PHE A 235 -11.74 13.02 -12.54
CA PHE A 235 -12.45 12.30 -13.60
C PHE A 235 -13.05 10.98 -13.09
N LEU A 236 -12.29 10.19 -12.31
CA LEU A 236 -12.80 8.94 -11.77
C LEU A 236 -13.97 9.17 -10.81
N PHE A 237 -13.91 10.19 -9.98
CA PHE A 237 -15.01 10.59 -9.09
C PHE A 237 -16.26 10.97 -9.88
N GLU A 238 -16.16 11.88 -10.83
CA GLU A 238 -17.28 12.34 -11.64
C GLU A 238 -17.85 11.21 -12.49
N GLN A 239 -16.99 10.44 -13.15
CA GLN A 239 -17.41 9.38 -14.06
C GLN A 239 -18.07 8.21 -13.32
N THR A 240 -17.61 7.84 -12.12
CA THR A 240 -18.31 6.83 -11.31
C THR A 240 -19.70 7.31 -10.88
N ALA A 241 -19.85 8.58 -10.52
CA ALA A 241 -21.14 9.16 -10.17
C ALA A 241 -22.12 9.21 -11.38
N ILE A 242 -21.61 9.54 -12.58
CA ILE A 242 -22.41 9.53 -13.81
C ILE A 242 -22.86 8.11 -14.16
N LEU A 243 -21.97 7.14 -14.06
CA LEU A 243 -22.28 5.74 -14.38
C LEU A 243 -23.24 5.13 -13.35
N ALA A 244 -23.07 5.43 -12.06
CA ALA A 244 -23.97 4.98 -10.99
C ALA A 244 -25.43 5.40 -11.22
N LYS A 245 -25.65 6.64 -11.67
CA LYS A 245 -27.00 7.14 -12.00
C LYS A 245 -27.66 6.44 -13.18
N LYS A 246 -26.90 5.77 -14.04
CA LYS A 246 -27.41 5.02 -15.22
C LYS A 246 -27.76 3.57 -14.87
N THR A 247 -27.27 3.07 -13.75
CA THR A 247 -27.71 1.78 -13.20
C THR A 247 -28.92 2.09 -12.33
N ASP A 248 -30.08 1.46 -12.57
CA ASP A 248 -31.32 1.65 -11.77
C ASP A 248 -31.16 1.22 -10.28
N ASP A 249 -29.95 1.04 -9.83
CA ASP A 249 -29.62 0.64 -8.48
C ASP A 249 -29.47 1.87 -7.59
N HIS A 250 -30.57 2.26 -6.95
CA HIS A 250 -30.65 3.40 -6.03
C HIS A 250 -29.76 3.28 -4.78
N GLN A 251 -29.04 2.17 -4.61
CA GLN A 251 -28.10 1.98 -3.50
C GLN A 251 -26.72 2.59 -3.74
N PHE A 252 -26.37 2.96 -5.00
CA PHE A 252 -25.06 3.47 -5.33
C PHE A 252 -25.07 4.97 -5.63
N SER A 253 -24.61 5.77 -4.68
CA SER A 253 -24.35 7.20 -4.88
C SER A 253 -23.01 7.50 -5.56
N GLY A 254 -22.25 6.48 -5.92
CA GLY A 254 -20.88 6.53 -6.47
C GLY A 254 -19.91 5.72 -5.61
N THR A 255 -18.83 5.27 -6.21
CA THR A 255 -17.83 4.39 -5.54
C THR A 255 -16.81 5.18 -4.71
N LEU A 256 -16.64 6.47 -4.98
CA LEU A 256 -15.69 7.35 -4.31
C LEU A 256 -16.44 8.39 -3.48
N LEU A 257 -16.01 8.63 -2.25
CA LEU A 257 -16.62 9.65 -1.37
C LEU A 257 -16.24 11.07 -1.79
N THR A 258 -15.00 11.25 -2.24
CA THR A 258 -14.45 12.52 -2.72
C THR A 258 -13.50 12.25 -3.89
N PRO A 259 -13.11 13.26 -4.69
CA PRO A 259 -12.08 13.08 -5.71
C PRO A 259 -10.77 12.52 -5.13
N GLU A 260 -10.34 13.00 -3.97
CA GLU A 260 -9.09 12.61 -3.30
C GLU A 260 -9.11 11.15 -2.80
N ALA A 261 -10.28 10.52 -2.74
CA ALA A 261 -10.40 9.09 -2.42
C ALA A 261 -9.68 8.22 -3.46
N ALA A 262 -9.59 8.64 -4.72
CA ALA A 262 -8.74 7.98 -5.71
C ALA A 262 -7.29 8.46 -5.60
N VAL A 263 -6.38 7.53 -5.32
CA VAL A 263 -4.94 7.81 -5.13
C VAL A 263 -4.14 7.20 -6.29
N PRO A 264 -3.88 7.96 -7.39
CA PRO A 264 -3.12 7.47 -8.52
C PRO A 264 -1.62 7.40 -8.21
N ILE A 265 -1.00 6.26 -8.52
CA ILE A 265 0.46 6.07 -8.50
C ILE A 265 0.91 5.31 -9.74
N LEU A 266 2.18 5.46 -10.11
CA LEU A 266 2.78 4.73 -11.22
C LEU A 266 3.54 3.52 -10.71
N ALA A 267 3.22 2.32 -11.18
CA ALA A 267 4.04 1.13 -10.99
C ALA A 267 3.67 0.03 -12.01
N GLY A 268 4.57 -0.93 -12.16
CA GLY A 268 4.40 -2.03 -13.08
C GLY A 268 5.42 -2.02 -14.23
N GLY A 269 5.41 -3.05 -15.04
CA GLY A 269 6.23 -3.16 -16.25
C GLY A 269 5.58 -2.50 -17.46
N SER A 270 6.39 -2.19 -18.46
CA SER A 270 5.98 -1.59 -19.75
C SER A 270 5.52 -2.60 -20.80
N GLY A 271 5.24 -3.86 -20.39
CA GLY A 271 4.91 -4.94 -21.33
C GLY A 271 3.45 -5.01 -21.76
N GLY A 272 2.59 -4.08 -21.36
CA GLY A 272 1.18 -4.02 -21.73
C GLY A 272 0.31 -3.16 -20.82
N GLY A 273 -0.88 -2.81 -21.27
CA GLY A 273 -1.88 -1.99 -20.60
C GLY A 273 -2.62 -2.75 -19.48
N TRP A 274 -1.91 -3.12 -18.43
CA TRP A 274 -2.47 -3.76 -17.24
C TRP A 274 -2.21 -2.94 -15.99
N SER A 275 -3.25 -2.34 -15.45
CA SER A 275 -3.23 -1.56 -14.21
C SER A 275 -3.95 -2.30 -13.08
N SER A 276 -3.95 -1.75 -11.88
CA SER A 276 -4.64 -2.34 -10.73
C SER A 276 -5.40 -1.29 -9.93
N ILE A 277 -6.56 -1.70 -9.42
CA ILE A 277 -7.36 -0.94 -8.45
C ILE A 277 -7.34 -1.72 -7.15
N ILE A 278 -6.95 -1.08 -6.05
CA ILE A 278 -6.92 -1.68 -4.72
C ILE A 278 -7.80 -0.86 -3.79
N PRO A 279 -9.00 -1.36 -3.43
CA PRO A 279 -9.86 -0.68 -2.47
C PRO A 279 -9.25 -0.73 -1.06
N ALA A 280 -9.41 0.33 -0.28
CA ALA A 280 -9.08 0.31 1.14
C ALA A 280 -10.10 -0.49 1.95
N TRP A 281 -9.69 -0.94 3.13
CA TRP A 281 -10.60 -1.54 4.09
C TRP A 281 -11.56 -0.51 4.68
N GLY A 282 -12.81 -0.92 4.87
CA GLY A 282 -13.87 -0.13 5.47
C GLY A 282 -14.71 0.61 4.43
N LEU A 283 -15.90 1.00 4.85
CA LEU A 283 -16.93 1.58 4.00
C LEU A 283 -17.30 2.97 4.50
N GLY A 284 -17.64 3.85 3.57
CA GLY A 284 -18.01 5.21 3.88
C GLY A 284 -16.94 5.92 4.71
N THR A 285 -17.35 6.73 5.67
CA THR A 285 -16.46 7.49 6.56
C THR A 285 -15.75 6.63 7.62
N GLY A 286 -16.13 5.36 7.77
CA GLY A 286 -15.48 4.40 8.69
C GLY A 286 -14.27 3.68 8.09
N GLY A 287 -13.87 3.99 6.86
CA GLY A 287 -12.72 3.42 6.20
C GLY A 287 -11.38 3.85 6.83
N THR A 288 -10.33 3.08 6.53
CA THR A 288 -8.96 3.42 6.93
C THR A 288 -8.38 4.50 6.02
N THR A 289 -7.48 5.30 6.58
CA THR A 289 -6.67 6.23 5.81
C THR A 289 -5.23 5.72 5.73
N SER A 290 -4.66 5.73 4.54
CA SER A 290 -3.25 5.39 4.36
C SER A 290 -2.35 6.40 5.08
N VAL A 291 -1.29 5.89 5.71
CA VAL A 291 -0.38 6.70 6.53
C VAL A 291 1.00 6.71 5.91
N THR A 292 1.53 7.91 5.66
CA THR A 292 2.89 8.10 5.18
C THR A 292 3.80 8.56 6.30
N ARG A 293 4.96 7.91 6.44
CA ARG A 293 6.01 8.28 7.40
C ARG A 293 7.38 8.34 6.74
N LYS A 294 8.19 9.28 7.22
CA LYS A 294 9.61 9.34 6.87
C LYS A 294 10.35 8.13 7.41
N ILE A 295 11.19 7.53 6.58
CA ILE A 295 12.15 6.50 6.98
C ILE A 295 13.39 7.21 7.50
N LYS A 296 13.69 7.04 8.78
CA LYS A 296 14.93 7.56 9.37
C LYS A 296 16.08 6.63 8.97
N ILE A 297 17.15 7.21 8.50
CA ILE A 297 18.41 6.52 8.20
C ILE A 297 19.43 7.12 9.15
N ASP A 298 19.84 6.35 10.16
CA ASP A 298 20.96 6.75 10.97
C ASP A 298 22.21 6.71 10.10
N LYS A 299 22.97 7.81 10.11
CA LYS A 299 24.19 7.99 9.32
C LYS A 299 25.36 7.27 9.96
#